data_d1b8dcc008c9a2e2e84e5b89ef9d7b58
#
_entry.id   d1b8dcc008c9a2e2e84e5b89ef9d7b58
#
_cell.length_a   1.000
_cell.length_b   1.000
_cell.length_c   1.000
_cell.angle_alpha   90.00
_cell.angle_beta   90.00
_cell.angle_gamma   90.00
#
_symmetry.space_group_name_H-M   'P 1'
#
loop_
_entity.id
_entity.type
_entity.pdbx_description
1 polymer ?
#
loop_
_entity_poly.entity_id
_entity_poly.type
_entity_poly.pdbx_seq_one_letter_code
_entity_poly.pdbx_strand_id
1 'polypeptide(L)'
;MGLVTPQVAHFDEPFTFSSGAVLHSHELVYETYGQLNHAGDNAVLICHALSGSHHAAGYHSEEDRRPGWWDLAIGPGKPIDTNRLYVVCSNNLGCCDGSSGPNTINPATNEPWGGAFPQPQVKDWVRSQKRLAEHLNIRRWAAVIGGSLGGMQALQWAVDFPDWVEHCIALAAAPGLTAQNIAFNEIARHAILSDPDWCHGDYLAQGKLPTRGVALARMVGHLTYMSADGMSDRFGRELREGSFAPGDNSEWVFQVESYLRHQGARFSTQFDANTYVLMTRALDLFELAADHKSDLVAALSVAEADFLIASFSSDWRFPPQRSIEIRDALLAVSYTHLTLPTKVTV
;
A
#
# COMPACT_ATOMS: atom_id res chain seq x y z
N MET A 1 9.55 -19.46 -4.78
CA MET A 1 8.21 -19.69 -5.37
C MET A 1 8.40 -19.91 -6.87
N GLY A 2 7.49 -20.64 -7.53
CA GLY A 2 7.54 -20.85 -8.98
C GLY A 2 6.84 -19.73 -9.76
N LEU A 3 6.39 -20.07 -10.99
CA LEU A 3 5.56 -19.18 -11.79
C LEU A 3 4.17 -19.01 -11.15
N VAL A 4 3.65 -17.80 -11.20
CA VAL A 4 2.34 -17.41 -10.66
C VAL A 4 1.59 -16.64 -11.75
N THR A 5 0.29 -16.89 -11.86
CA THR A 5 -0.56 -16.21 -12.84
C THR A 5 -1.56 -15.32 -12.11
N PRO A 6 -1.61 -14.03 -12.42
CA PRO A 6 -2.66 -13.14 -11.91
C PRO A 6 -4.05 -13.64 -12.31
N GLN A 7 -5.00 -13.51 -11.41
CA GLN A 7 -6.40 -13.84 -11.59
C GLN A 7 -7.25 -12.57 -11.51
N VAL A 8 -8.42 -12.59 -12.14
CA VAL A 8 -9.37 -11.48 -12.13
C VAL A 8 -10.69 -11.94 -11.56
N ALA A 9 -11.15 -11.29 -10.51
CA ALA A 9 -12.51 -11.43 -10.00
C ALA A 9 -13.37 -10.30 -10.56
N HIS A 10 -14.46 -10.67 -11.23
CA HIS A 10 -15.45 -9.73 -11.79
C HIS A 10 -16.65 -9.65 -10.85
N PHE A 11 -17.09 -8.43 -10.57
CA PHE A 11 -18.24 -8.15 -9.71
C PHE A 11 -19.24 -7.29 -10.48
N ASP A 12 -20.38 -7.85 -10.78
CA ASP A 12 -21.50 -7.18 -11.49
C ASP A 12 -22.39 -6.38 -10.53
N GLU A 13 -22.32 -6.68 -9.21
CA GLU A 13 -23.04 -5.90 -8.21
C GLU A 13 -22.39 -4.55 -7.97
N PRO A 14 -23.18 -3.46 -7.86
CA PRO A 14 -22.66 -2.14 -7.61
C PRO A 14 -21.80 -2.05 -6.35
N PHE A 15 -20.71 -1.31 -6.44
CA PHE A 15 -19.84 -0.98 -5.31
C PHE A 15 -19.99 0.50 -4.98
N THR A 16 -20.50 0.79 -3.79
CA THR A 16 -20.65 2.17 -3.31
C THR A 16 -19.46 2.54 -2.44
N PHE A 17 -18.69 3.55 -2.86
CA PHE A 17 -17.61 4.11 -2.07
C PHE A 17 -18.12 4.87 -0.85
N SER A 18 -17.25 5.08 0.11
CA SER A 18 -17.51 5.91 1.30
C SER A 18 -17.89 7.35 0.96
N SER A 19 -17.48 7.84 -0.21
CA SER A 19 -17.87 9.14 -0.76
C SER A 19 -19.31 9.20 -1.30
N GLY A 20 -19.98 8.04 -1.41
CA GLY A 20 -21.30 7.90 -2.06
C GLY A 20 -21.23 7.66 -3.56
N ALA A 21 -20.06 7.77 -4.20
CA ALA A 21 -19.88 7.41 -5.60
C ALA A 21 -20.07 5.90 -5.82
N VAL A 22 -20.52 5.51 -7.02
CA VAL A 22 -20.86 4.12 -7.34
C VAL A 22 -20.12 3.66 -8.59
N LEU A 23 -19.47 2.49 -8.48
CA LEU A 23 -19.09 1.69 -9.65
C LEU A 23 -20.21 0.64 -9.85
N HIS A 24 -20.80 0.63 -11.03
CA HIS A 24 -21.87 -0.33 -11.36
C HIS A 24 -21.36 -1.77 -11.48
N SER A 25 -20.11 -1.93 -11.89
CA SER A 25 -19.35 -3.16 -11.89
C SER A 25 -17.88 -2.84 -11.63
N HIS A 26 -17.11 -3.81 -11.15
CA HIS A 26 -15.67 -3.62 -10.94
C HIS A 26 -14.93 -4.94 -10.99
N GLU A 27 -13.62 -4.85 -11.20
CA GLU A 27 -12.70 -5.97 -11.24
C GLU A 27 -11.63 -5.81 -10.15
N LEU A 28 -11.26 -6.93 -9.55
CA LEU A 28 -10.09 -7.03 -8.70
C LEU A 28 -9.11 -8.04 -9.27
N VAL A 29 -7.90 -7.59 -9.55
CA VAL A 29 -6.78 -8.48 -9.89
C VAL A 29 -6.15 -8.96 -8.59
N TYR A 30 -5.85 -10.24 -8.51
CA TYR A 30 -5.27 -10.86 -7.33
C TYR A 30 -4.39 -12.05 -7.69
N GLU A 31 -3.55 -12.44 -6.75
CA GLU A 31 -2.78 -13.68 -6.80
C GLU A 31 -3.01 -14.51 -5.56
N THR A 32 -2.86 -15.83 -5.71
CA THR A 32 -2.99 -16.78 -4.63
C THR A 32 -1.80 -17.73 -4.58
N TYR A 33 -1.43 -18.14 -3.37
CA TYR A 33 -0.30 -19.04 -3.12
C TYR A 33 -0.70 -20.08 -2.08
N GLY A 34 -0.40 -21.35 -2.34
CA GLY A 34 -0.83 -22.47 -1.49
C GLY A 34 -2.26 -22.92 -1.82
N GLN A 35 -2.92 -23.58 -0.88
CA GLN A 35 -4.25 -24.15 -1.06
C GLN A 35 -5.18 -23.83 0.11
N LEU A 36 -6.40 -23.40 -0.22
CA LEU A 36 -7.46 -23.21 0.76
C LEU A 36 -7.90 -24.59 1.30
N ASN A 37 -7.97 -24.72 2.62
CA ASN A 37 -8.46 -25.92 3.25
C ASN A 37 -9.99 -26.02 3.14
N HIS A 38 -10.54 -27.19 3.45
CA HIS A 38 -11.99 -27.43 3.35
C HIS A 38 -12.82 -26.58 4.35
N ALA A 39 -12.22 -26.19 5.47
CA ALA A 39 -12.86 -25.31 6.46
C ALA A 39 -12.91 -23.84 5.99
N GLY A 40 -12.07 -23.43 5.05
CA GLY A 40 -11.99 -22.06 4.54
C GLY A 40 -11.41 -21.07 5.55
N ASP A 41 -10.54 -21.54 6.45
CA ASP A 41 -10.02 -20.77 7.60
C ASP A 41 -8.49 -20.68 7.69
N ASN A 42 -7.74 -21.27 6.75
CA ASN A 42 -6.28 -21.15 6.67
C ASN A 42 -5.80 -20.02 5.74
N ALA A 43 -6.68 -19.09 5.38
CA ALA A 43 -6.36 -18.04 4.46
C ALA A 43 -5.64 -16.86 5.13
N VAL A 44 -4.64 -16.29 4.44
CA VAL A 44 -3.90 -15.09 4.86
C VAL A 44 -4.06 -14.01 3.79
N LEU A 45 -4.54 -12.84 4.18
CA LEU A 45 -4.60 -11.68 3.32
C LEU A 45 -3.32 -10.85 3.44
N ILE A 46 -2.67 -10.58 2.31
CA ILE A 46 -1.55 -9.65 2.22
C ILE A 46 -2.06 -8.34 1.65
N CYS A 47 -1.97 -7.29 2.45
CA CYS A 47 -2.34 -5.93 2.06
C CYS A 47 -1.10 -5.16 1.60
N HIS A 48 -1.06 -4.77 0.32
CA HIS A 48 0.08 -4.05 -0.24
C HIS A 48 0.10 -2.57 0.18
N ALA A 49 1.30 -1.98 0.17
CA ALA A 49 1.52 -0.56 0.42
C ALA A 49 1.21 0.30 -0.83
N LEU A 50 1.39 1.63 -0.74
CA LEU A 50 1.04 2.62 -1.77
C LEU A 50 1.48 2.23 -3.18
N SER A 51 2.72 1.79 -3.35
CA SER A 51 3.31 1.42 -4.65
C SER A 51 3.51 -0.08 -4.81
N GLY A 52 2.82 -0.90 -4.01
CA GLY A 52 2.76 -2.33 -4.17
C GLY A 52 1.62 -2.75 -5.10
N SER A 53 1.56 -4.04 -5.39
CA SER A 53 0.52 -4.66 -6.22
C SER A 53 0.14 -6.02 -5.66
N HIS A 54 -0.73 -6.72 -6.37
CA HIS A 54 -1.09 -8.11 -6.09
C HIS A 54 0.10 -9.09 -6.16
N HIS A 55 1.17 -8.76 -6.92
CA HIS A 55 2.32 -9.65 -7.12
C HIS A 55 3.24 -9.70 -5.88
N ALA A 56 2.83 -10.49 -4.89
CA ALA A 56 3.56 -10.57 -3.63
C ALA A 56 4.72 -11.58 -3.65
N ALA A 57 4.62 -12.68 -4.39
CA ALA A 57 5.67 -13.72 -4.45
C ALA A 57 5.72 -14.44 -5.79
N GLY A 58 6.81 -15.14 -6.07
CA GLY A 58 7.01 -15.87 -7.33
C GLY A 58 7.33 -14.95 -8.50
N TYR A 59 7.17 -15.47 -9.71
CA TYR A 59 7.48 -14.81 -10.98
C TYR A 59 6.29 -14.93 -11.93
N HIS A 60 6.04 -13.92 -12.78
CA HIS A 60 5.04 -14.02 -13.86
C HIS A 60 5.58 -14.75 -15.09
N SER A 61 6.89 -14.66 -15.32
CA SER A 61 7.57 -15.36 -16.40
C SER A 61 8.97 -15.83 -16.00
N GLU A 62 9.54 -16.76 -16.77
CA GLU A 62 10.93 -17.21 -16.57
C GLU A 62 11.97 -16.11 -16.88
N GLU A 63 11.56 -15.07 -17.60
CA GLU A 63 12.40 -13.93 -17.97
C GLU A 63 12.45 -12.83 -16.89
N ASP A 64 11.58 -12.91 -15.89
CA ASP A 64 11.51 -11.91 -14.83
C ASP A 64 12.79 -11.90 -13.99
N ARG A 65 13.39 -10.72 -13.89
CA ARG A 65 14.63 -10.53 -13.12
C ARG A 65 14.41 -10.49 -11.60
N ARG A 66 13.18 -10.29 -11.16
CA ARG A 66 12.84 -10.15 -9.74
C ARG A 66 11.51 -10.82 -9.45
N PRO A 67 11.41 -11.53 -8.34
CA PRO A 67 10.14 -12.08 -7.87
C PRO A 67 9.24 -10.97 -7.33
N GLY A 68 8.04 -11.37 -6.93
CA GLY A 68 7.10 -10.52 -6.19
C GLY A 68 7.76 -9.86 -4.97
N TRP A 69 7.18 -8.73 -4.56
CA TRP A 69 7.83 -7.81 -3.60
C TRP A 69 8.03 -8.37 -2.18
N TRP A 70 7.36 -9.45 -1.83
CA TRP A 70 7.49 -10.13 -0.52
C TRP A 70 7.88 -11.61 -0.64
N ASP A 71 8.48 -12.01 -1.76
CA ASP A 71 8.89 -13.42 -1.98
C ASP A 71 9.78 -13.98 -0.87
N LEU A 72 10.55 -13.13 -0.19
CA LEU A 72 11.34 -13.56 0.98
C LEU A 72 10.48 -14.13 2.12
N ALA A 73 9.25 -13.62 2.30
CA ALA A 73 8.37 -14.02 3.40
C ALA A 73 7.37 -15.10 2.99
N ILE A 74 6.98 -15.20 1.71
CA ILE A 74 5.89 -16.05 1.22
C ILE A 74 6.44 -17.22 0.41
N GLY A 75 6.10 -18.44 0.78
CA GLY A 75 6.48 -19.64 0.04
C GLY A 75 6.60 -20.87 0.91
N PRO A 76 6.87 -22.04 0.30
CA PRO A 76 7.07 -23.29 1.04
C PRO A 76 8.21 -23.17 2.05
N GLY A 77 7.93 -23.42 3.33
CA GLY A 77 8.91 -23.35 4.42
C GLY A 77 9.39 -21.94 4.79
N LYS A 78 8.80 -20.87 4.21
CA LYS A 78 9.07 -19.48 4.56
C LYS A 78 8.20 -19.05 5.77
N PRO A 79 8.40 -17.85 6.34
CA PRO A 79 7.59 -17.36 7.47
C PRO A 79 6.07 -17.45 7.25
N ILE A 80 5.61 -17.16 6.03
CA ILE A 80 4.24 -17.38 5.58
C ILE A 80 4.27 -18.64 4.70
N ASP A 81 4.17 -19.78 5.37
CA ASP A 81 4.38 -21.10 4.75
C ASP A 81 3.18 -21.54 3.92
N THR A 82 3.33 -21.51 2.62
CA THR A 82 2.29 -21.91 1.66
C THR A 82 2.03 -23.43 1.59
N ASN A 83 2.79 -24.26 2.29
CA ASN A 83 2.42 -25.66 2.52
C ASN A 83 1.22 -25.79 3.48
N ARG A 84 0.96 -24.78 4.31
CA ARG A 84 -0.06 -24.77 5.35
C ARG A 84 -1.12 -23.71 5.14
N LEU A 85 -0.75 -22.57 4.55
CA LEU A 85 -1.56 -21.39 4.43
C LEU A 85 -1.93 -21.13 2.96
N TYR A 86 -3.14 -20.64 2.77
CA TYR A 86 -3.61 -20.10 1.50
C TYR A 86 -3.47 -18.58 1.51
N VAL A 87 -2.47 -18.06 0.82
CA VAL A 87 -2.15 -16.64 0.83
C VAL A 87 -2.84 -15.96 -0.35
N VAL A 88 -3.49 -14.83 -0.10
CA VAL A 88 -4.14 -13.99 -1.12
C VAL A 88 -3.55 -12.59 -1.04
N CYS A 89 -3.19 -12.02 -2.19
CA CYS A 89 -2.83 -10.62 -2.32
C CYS A 89 -3.64 -10.02 -3.47
N SER A 90 -4.47 -9.02 -3.18
CA SER A 90 -5.26 -8.31 -4.20
C SER A 90 -4.69 -6.94 -4.49
N ASN A 91 -4.81 -6.51 -5.74
CA ASN A 91 -4.56 -5.12 -6.11
C ASN A 91 -5.77 -4.26 -5.70
N ASN A 92 -5.53 -3.18 -4.96
CA ASN A 92 -6.60 -2.32 -4.43
C ASN A 92 -7.38 -1.61 -5.54
N LEU A 93 -8.67 -1.36 -5.35
CA LEU A 93 -9.47 -0.49 -6.22
C LEU A 93 -8.83 0.90 -6.34
N GLY A 94 -8.73 1.41 -7.56
CA GLY A 94 -8.05 2.67 -7.85
C GLY A 94 -6.54 2.55 -8.01
N CYS A 95 -5.96 1.34 -7.87
CA CYS A 95 -4.55 1.08 -8.18
C CYS A 95 -4.34 0.73 -9.66
N CYS A 96 -3.12 0.89 -10.17
CA CYS A 96 -2.83 0.82 -11.61
C CYS A 96 -2.43 -0.57 -12.13
N ASP A 97 -2.40 -1.59 -11.28
CA ASP A 97 -1.93 -2.93 -11.66
C ASP A 97 -3.10 -3.89 -11.98
N GLY A 98 -4.09 -3.41 -12.71
CA GLY A 98 -5.14 -4.21 -13.36
C GLY A 98 -6.50 -4.21 -12.69
N SER A 99 -6.64 -3.97 -11.37
CA SER A 99 -7.96 -3.74 -10.77
C SER A 99 -8.60 -2.47 -11.31
N SER A 100 -9.92 -2.35 -11.25
CA SER A 100 -10.63 -1.13 -11.67
C SER A 100 -9.99 0.10 -11.05
N GLY A 101 -9.56 1.05 -11.87
CA GLY A 101 -8.78 2.22 -11.47
C GLY A 101 -8.73 3.29 -12.56
N PRO A 102 -7.99 4.38 -12.34
CA PRO A 102 -7.90 5.50 -13.29
C PRO A 102 -7.48 5.13 -14.71
N ASN A 103 -6.63 4.13 -14.85
CA ASN A 103 -6.11 3.66 -16.13
C ASN A 103 -7.00 2.59 -16.81
N THR A 104 -8.10 2.17 -16.19
CA THR A 104 -9.07 1.25 -16.79
C THR A 104 -10.16 2.02 -17.54
N ILE A 105 -10.85 1.33 -18.47
CA ILE A 105 -11.91 1.94 -19.27
C ILE A 105 -13.16 2.14 -18.43
N ASN A 106 -13.71 3.35 -18.49
CA ASN A 106 -15.03 3.67 -17.95
C ASN A 106 -16.12 3.15 -18.91
N PRO A 107 -16.95 2.19 -18.50
CA PRO A 107 -17.97 1.62 -19.38
C PRO A 107 -19.00 2.64 -19.90
N ALA A 108 -19.19 3.76 -19.21
CA ALA A 108 -20.14 4.80 -19.59
C ALA A 108 -19.64 5.69 -20.73
N THR A 109 -18.32 5.88 -20.84
CA THR A 109 -17.71 6.80 -21.82
C THR A 109 -16.88 6.09 -22.86
N ASN A 110 -16.49 4.84 -22.61
CA ASN A 110 -15.52 4.05 -23.38
C ASN A 110 -14.11 4.70 -23.49
N GLU A 111 -13.78 5.54 -22.49
CA GLU A 111 -12.48 6.19 -22.33
C GLU A 111 -11.89 5.80 -20.97
N PRO A 112 -10.58 5.96 -20.72
CA PRO A 112 -10.02 5.76 -19.40
C PRO A 112 -10.75 6.60 -18.34
N TRP A 113 -10.91 6.06 -17.14
CA TRP A 113 -11.50 6.82 -16.03
C TRP A 113 -10.73 8.10 -15.73
N GLY A 114 -9.41 8.08 -15.86
CA GLY A 114 -8.57 9.23 -15.58
C GLY A 114 -8.84 9.86 -14.22
N GLY A 115 -8.90 11.17 -14.17
CA GLY A 115 -9.22 11.94 -12.96
C GLY A 115 -10.66 11.78 -12.47
N ALA A 116 -11.55 11.15 -13.24
CA ALA A 116 -12.95 10.92 -12.86
C ALA A 116 -13.15 9.64 -12.00
N PHE A 117 -12.11 8.83 -11.82
CA PHE A 117 -12.23 7.63 -10.96
C PHE A 117 -12.59 8.03 -9.52
N PRO A 118 -13.57 7.36 -8.88
CA PRO A 118 -13.99 7.71 -7.53
C PRO A 118 -12.85 7.62 -6.51
N GLN A 119 -12.78 8.59 -5.58
CA GLN A 119 -11.80 8.59 -4.50
C GLN A 119 -12.07 7.44 -3.52
N PRO A 120 -11.19 6.42 -3.41
CA PRO A 120 -11.31 5.38 -2.41
C PRO A 120 -10.84 5.87 -1.04
N GLN A 121 -11.33 5.22 0.01
CA GLN A 121 -10.79 5.25 1.36
C GLN A 121 -10.30 3.85 1.74
N VAL A 122 -9.52 3.72 2.81
CA VAL A 122 -9.01 2.42 3.29
C VAL A 122 -10.16 1.43 3.57
N LYS A 123 -11.26 1.90 4.16
CA LYS A 123 -12.44 1.06 4.39
C LYS A 123 -13.13 0.59 3.09
N ASP A 124 -12.98 1.31 1.99
CA ASP A 124 -13.48 0.85 0.69
C ASP A 124 -12.67 -0.33 0.17
N TRP A 125 -11.34 -0.28 0.34
CA TRP A 125 -10.49 -1.43 0.00
C TRP A 125 -10.81 -2.65 0.85
N VAL A 126 -10.97 -2.48 2.16
CA VAL A 126 -11.35 -3.57 3.08
C VAL A 126 -12.69 -4.19 2.65
N ARG A 127 -13.70 -3.39 2.28
CA ARG A 127 -14.98 -3.90 1.77
C ARG A 127 -14.85 -4.60 0.42
N SER A 128 -14.00 -4.12 -0.47
CA SER A 128 -13.75 -4.80 -1.76
C SER A 128 -13.01 -6.12 -1.57
N GLN A 129 -12.03 -6.16 -0.67
CA GLN A 129 -11.32 -7.38 -0.28
C GLN A 129 -12.24 -8.39 0.41
N LYS A 130 -13.25 -7.91 1.16
CA LYS A 130 -14.29 -8.77 1.75
C LYS A 130 -15.12 -9.46 0.67
N ARG A 131 -15.51 -8.75 -0.40
CA ARG A 131 -16.18 -9.37 -1.57
C ARG A 131 -15.30 -10.42 -2.23
N LEU A 132 -13.99 -10.13 -2.36
CA LEU A 132 -13.05 -11.10 -2.90
C LEU A 132 -12.94 -12.35 -2.01
N ALA A 133 -12.89 -12.18 -0.69
CA ALA A 133 -12.85 -13.31 0.25
C ALA A 133 -14.10 -14.22 0.09
N GLU A 134 -15.27 -13.63 -0.05
CA GLU A 134 -16.52 -14.36 -0.30
C GLU A 134 -16.51 -15.09 -1.65
N HIS A 135 -16.02 -14.43 -2.71
CA HIS A 135 -15.82 -15.01 -4.03
C HIS A 135 -14.91 -16.24 -4.00
N LEU A 136 -13.85 -16.20 -3.17
CA LEU A 136 -12.89 -17.28 -2.98
C LEU A 136 -13.35 -18.35 -1.97
N ASN A 137 -14.57 -18.24 -1.41
CA ASN A 137 -15.08 -19.11 -0.37
C ASN A 137 -14.24 -19.13 0.91
N ILE A 138 -13.55 -18.04 1.21
CA ILE A 138 -12.84 -17.84 2.46
C ILE A 138 -13.87 -17.48 3.53
N ARG A 139 -13.84 -18.16 4.66
CA ARG A 139 -14.78 -17.93 5.77
C ARG A 139 -14.19 -17.01 6.84
N ARG A 140 -12.89 -17.09 7.02
CA ARG A 140 -12.14 -16.30 8.01
C ARG A 140 -10.69 -16.19 7.57
N TRP A 141 -10.09 -15.04 7.82
CA TRP A 141 -8.65 -14.86 7.66
C TRP A 141 -7.91 -15.38 8.90
N ALA A 142 -7.04 -16.36 8.73
CA ALA A 142 -6.08 -16.75 9.78
C ALA A 142 -5.17 -15.57 10.12
N ALA A 143 -4.84 -14.73 9.12
CA ALA A 143 -4.17 -13.46 9.38
C ALA A 143 -4.48 -12.43 8.28
N VAL A 144 -4.53 -11.16 8.65
CA VAL A 144 -4.45 -10.01 7.73
C VAL A 144 -3.16 -9.27 8.03
N ILE A 145 -2.27 -9.17 7.02
CA ILE A 145 -0.90 -8.71 7.20
C ILE A 145 -0.61 -7.57 6.22
N GLY A 146 -0.03 -6.48 6.71
CA GLY A 146 0.44 -5.42 5.85
C GLY A 146 1.42 -4.46 6.49
N GLY A 147 2.19 -3.78 5.64
CA GLY A 147 3.09 -2.70 6.05
C GLY A 147 2.61 -1.34 5.58
N SER A 148 2.86 -0.28 6.35
CA SER A 148 2.48 1.09 5.98
C SER A 148 0.96 1.18 5.68
N LEU A 149 0.57 1.61 4.48
CA LEU A 149 -0.83 1.59 4.02
C LEU A 149 -1.47 0.19 4.12
N GLY A 150 -0.70 -0.88 3.89
CA GLY A 150 -1.18 -2.25 4.08
C GLY A 150 -1.49 -2.56 5.54
N GLY A 151 -0.69 -2.05 6.48
CA GLY A 151 -0.94 -2.18 7.91
C GLY A 151 -2.18 -1.39 8.36
N MET A 152 -2.47 -0.25 7.73
CA MET A 152 -3.72 0.49 7.94
C MET A 152 -4.93 -0.31 7.47
N GLN A 153 -4.81 -1.02 6.34
CA GLN A 153 -5.85 -1.94 5.87
C GLN A 153 -6.05 -3.10 6.87
N ALA A 154 -4.97 -3.68 7.41
CA ALA A 154 -5.07 -4.75 8.39
C ALA A 154 -5.79 -4.29 9.69
N LEU A 155 -5.47 -3.09 10.18
CA LEU A 155 -6.16 -2.49 11.33
C LEU A 155 -7.64 -2.23 11.02
N GLN A 156 -7.95 -1.69 9.84
CA GLN A 156 -9.33 -1.43 9.42
C GLN A 156 -10.13 -2.74 9.30
N TRP A 157 -9.52 -3.82 8.80
CA TRP A 157 -10.13 -5.15 8.76
C TRP A 157 -10.56 -5.64 10.15
N ALA A 158 -9.68 -5.50 11.14
CA ALA A 158 -9.95 -5.94 12.50
C ALA A 158 -11.10 -5.14 13.16
N VAL A 159 -11.30 -3.88 12.74
CA VAL A 159 -12.39 -3.03 13.26
C VAL A 159 -13.69 -3.25 12.49
N ASP A 160 -13.65 -3.29 11.15
CA ASP A 160 -14.87 -3.38 10.33
C ASP A 160 -15.47 -4.79 10.29
N PHE A 161 -14.63 -5.83 10.43
CA PHE A 161 -15.03 -7.23 10.34
C PHE A 161 -14.38 -8.08 11.44
N PRO A 162 -14.69 -7.82 12.72
CA PRO A 162 -14.03 -8.47 13.85
C PRO A 162 -14.10 -10.00 13.79
N ASP A 163 -15.24 -10.57 13.47
CA ASP A 163 -15.45 -12.04 13.35
C ASP A 163 -14.64 -12.69 12.21
N TRP A 164 -14.05 -11.88 11.30
CA TRP A 164 -13.36 -12.37 10.11
C TRP A 164 -11.86 -12.47 10.26
N VAL A 165 -11.28 -11.87 11.28
CA VAL A 165 -9.82 -11.77 11.43
C VAL A 165 -9.38 -12.46 12.71
N GLU A 166 -8.54 -13.51 12.58
CA GLU A 166 -7.95 -14.17 13.73
C GLU A 166 -6.70 -13.43 14.23
N HIS A 167 -5.80 -13.04 13.28
CA HIS A 167 -4.61 -12.28 13.62
C HIS A 167 -4.50 -11.03 12.75
N CYS A 168 -4.31 -9.88 13.37
CA CYS A 168 -4.02 -8.60 12.70
C CYS A 168 -2.53 -8.27 12.86
N ILE A 169 -1.79 -8.25 11.76
CA ILE A 169 -0.34 -7.97 11.76
C ILE A 169 -0.08 -6.66 11.02
N ALA A 170 0.15 -5.59 11.80
CA ALA A 170 0.40 -4.25 11.28
C ALA A 170 1.88 -3.86 11.48
N LEU A 171 2.58 -3.63 10.38
CA LEU A 171 4.01 -3.32 10.34
C LEU A 171 4.22 -1.87 9.91
N ALA A 172 4.98 -1.08 10.68
CA ALA A 172 5.29 0.32 10.36
C ALA A 172 4.03 1.10 9.93
N ALA A 173 2.97 1.04 10.74
CA ALA A 173 1.68 1.65 10.47
C ALA A 173 1.23 2.56 11.61
N ALA A 174 0.17 3.32 11.38
CA ALA A 174 -0.39 4.28 12.34
C ALA A 174 -1.92 4.26 12.29
N PRO A 175 -2.62 4.66 13.36
CA PRO A 175 -4.08 4.77 13.34
C PRO A 175 -4.62 5.95 12.53
N GLY A 176 -3.74 6.85 12.09
CA GLY A 176 -3.99 8.01 11.23
C GLY A 176 -2.69 8.72 10.90
N LEU A 177 -2.66 9.58 9.88
CA LEU A 177 -1.45 10.30 9.50
C LEU A 177 -1.20 11.53 10.38
N THR A 178 0.09 11.86 10.57
CA THR A 178 0.51 13.13 11.16
C THR A 178 0.45 14.25 10.13
N ALA A 179 0.39 15.51 10.60
CA ALA A 179 0.49 16.69 9.74
C ALA A 179 1.76 16.65 8.84
N GLN A 180 2.88 16.14 9.37
CA GLN A 180 4.12 15.98 8.59
C GLN A 180 3.94 15.02 7.42
N ASN A 181 3.29 13.86 7.64
CA ASN A 181 3.01 12.89 6.57
C ASN A 181 2.07 13.47 5.51
N ILE A 182 1.02 14.18 5.93
CA ILE A 182 0.10 14.88 5.03
C ILE A 182 0.85 15.92 4.20
N ALA A 183 1.79 16.67 4.81
CA ALA A 183 2.61 17.65 4.10
C ALA A 183 3.51 17.00 3.03
N PHE A 184 4.14 15.86 3.32
CA PHE A 184 4.91 15.10 2.29
C PHE A 184 4.02 14.65 1.14
N ASN A 185 2.83 14.13 1.45
CA ASN A 185 1.87 13.72 0.43
C ASN A 185 1.40 14.92 -0.42
N GLU A 186 1.18 16.08 0.20
CA GLU A 186 0.78 17.29 -0.51
C GLU A 186 1.87 17.80 -1.46
N ILE A 187 3.14 17.82 -1.03
CA ILE A 187 4.26 18.18 -1.91
C ILE A 187 4.33 17.23 -3.11
N ALA A 188 4.18 15.93 -2.88
CA ALA A 188 4.20 14.92 -3.94
C ALA A 188 3.02 15.09 -4.90
N ARG A 189 1.80 15.33 -4.41
CA ARG A 189 0.63 15.62 -5.25
C ARG A 189 0.80 16.92 -6.02
N HIS A 190 1.26 17.97 -5.36
CA HIS A 190 1.48 19.25 -6.03
C HIS A 190 2.47 19.13 -7.18
N ALA A 191 3.52 18.31 -7.04
CA ALA A 191 4.44 18.03 -8.15
C ALA A 191 3.74 17.38 -9.34
N ILE A 192 2.82 16.44 -9.11
CA ILE A 192 2.04 15.79 -10.19
C ILE A 192 1.03 16.76 -10.80
N LEU A 193 0.25 17.45 -9.97
CA LEU A 193 -0.82 18.35 -10.41
C LEU A 193 -0.31 19.58 -11.18
N SER A 194 0.93 19.99 -10.91
CA SER A 194 1.61 21.09 -11.60
C SER A 194 2.38 20.66 -12.86
N ASP A 195 2.48 19.36 -13.14
CA ASP A 195 3.11 18.86 -14.36
C ASP A 195 2.24 19.28 -15.58
N PRO A 196 2.80 19.95 -16.60
CA PRO A 196 2.06 20.36 -17.79
C PRO A 196 1.37 19.22 -18.53
N ASP A 197 1.90 18.00 -18.42
CA ASP A 197 1.37 16.83 -19.08
C ASP A 197 0.32 16.07 -18.24
N TRP A 198 -0.01 16.53 -17.02
CA TRP A 198 -1.06 15.93 -16.20
C TRP A 198 -2.47 16.17 -16.74
N CYS A 199 -2.70 17.28 -17.45
CA CYS A 199 -3.94 17.57 -18.18
C CYS A 199 -5.21 17.41 -17.31
N HIS A 200 -5.19 17.90 -16.08
CA HIS A 200 -6.30 17.75 -15.10
C HIS A 200 -6.75 16.31 -14.84
N GLY A 201 -5.84 15.35 -15.00
CA GLY A 201 -6.09 13.92 -14.82
C GLY A 201 -6.46 13.16 -16.11
N ASP A 202 -6.63 13.86 -17.24
CA ASP A 202 -7.05 13.27 -18.52
C ASP A 202 -5.88 12.98 -19.47
N TYR A 203 -4.65 12.87 -18.92
CA TYR A 203 -3.43 12.69 -19.70
C TYR A 203 -3.44 11.43 -20.57
N LEU A 204 -4.06 10.33 -20.11
CA LEU A 204 -4.14 9.09 -20.89
C LEU A 204 -4.94 9.28 -22.18
N ALA A 205 -6.09 9.94 -22.11
CA ALA A 205 -6.90 10.26 -23.29
C ALA A 205 -6.17 11.20 -24.27
N GLN A 206 -5.19 11.97 -23.79
CA GLN A 206 -4.37 12.89 -24.59
C GLN A 206 -3.04 12.26 -25.05
N GLY A 207 -2.80 10.98 -24.74
CA GLY A 207 -1.55 10.29 -25.08
C GLY A 207 -0.31 10.87 -24.38
N LYS A 208 -0.47 11.47 -23.20
CA LYS A 208 0.58 12.09 -22.40
C LYS A 208 0.86 11.31 -21.13
N LEU A 209 2.00 11.59 -20.48
CA LEU A 209 2.37 11.04 -19.18
C LEU A 209 3.06 12.13 -18.35
N PRO A 210 2.56 12.48 -17.15
CA PRO A 210 3.15 13.49 -16.27
C PRO A 210 4.38 12.94 -15.53
N THR A 211 5.38 12.52 -16.29
CA THR A 211 6.56 11.81 -15.79
C THR A 211 7.43 12.65 -14.87
N ARG A 212 7.47 13.97 -15.06
CA ARG A 212 8.26 14.89 -14.22
C ARG A 212 7.67 14.97 -12.82
N GLY A 213 6.34 15.16 -12.75
CA GLY A 213 5.61 15.22 -11.48
C GLY A 213 5.69 13.92 -10.71
N VAL A 214 5.45 12.79 -11.37
CA VAL A 214 5.54 11.46 -10.76
C VAL A 214 6.96 11.14 -10.31
N ALA A 215 7.99 11.51 -11.10
CA ALA A 215 9.38 11.33 -10.70
C ALA A 215 9.72 12.13 -9.43
N LEU A 216 9.32 13.40 -9.35
CA LEU A 216 9.55 14.22 -8.17
C LEU A 216 8.79 13.68 -6.94
N ALA A 217 7.54 13.28 -7.12
CA ALA A 217 6.76 12.63 -6.06
C ALA A 217 7.46 11.37 -5.52
N ARG A 218 8.07 10.56 -6.40
CA ARG A 218 8.85 9.38 -6.00
C ARG A 218 10.14 9.75 -5.26
N MET A 219 10.82 10.81 -5.67
CA MET A 219 12.02 11.31 -4.97
C MET A 219 11.68 11.70 -3.53
N VAL A 220 10.57 12.43 -3.32
CA VAL A 220 10.07 12.75 -1.97
C VAL A 220 9.78 11.47 -1.17
N GLY A 221 9.13 10.47 -1.78
CA GLY A 221 8.90 9.18 -1.16
C GLY A 221 10.21 8.51 -0.72
N HIS A 222 11.22 8.42 -1.59
CA HIS A 222 12.51 7.81 -1.26
C HIS A 222 13.26 8.53 -0.15
N LEU A 223 13.17 9.85 -0.08
CA LEU A 223 13.71 10.62 1.04
C LEU A 223 13.08 10.18 2.37
N THR A 224 11.77 9.90 2.39
CA THR A 224 11.05 9.52 3.61
C THR A 224 11.16 8.04 3.99
N TYR A 225 11.67 7.17 3.09
CA TYR A 225 11.79 5.73 3.34
C TYR A 225 13.13 5.34 3.99
N MET A 226 14.10 6.22 4.01
CA MET A 226 15.40 5.98 4.62
C MET A 226 15.57 6.81 5.88
N SER A 227 16.25 6.25 6.88
CA SER A 227 16.69 7.03 8.04
C SER A 227 17.82 8.00 7.65
N ALA A 228 18.04 9.03 8.46
CA ALA A 228 19.16 9.97 8.26
C ALA A 228 20.51 9.24 8.29
N ASP A 229 20.68 8.31 9.24
CA ASP A 229 21.90 7.50 9.34
C ASP A 229 22.06 6.59 8.12
N GLY A 230 21.02 5.83 7.73
CA GLY A 230 21.05 4.98 6.54
C GLY A 230 21.31 5.75 5.24
N MET A 231 20.83 7.00 5.13
CA MET A 231 21.14 7.88 4.00
C MET A 231 22.61 8.31 4.04
N SER A 232 23.13 8.67 5.22
CA SER A 232 24.52 9.07 5.44
C SER A 232 25.48 7.90 5.21
N ASP A 233 25.18 6.72 5.74
CA ASP A 233 26.01 5.51 5.57
C ASP A 233 26.09 5.08 4.11
N ARG A 234 25.00 5.26 3.36
CA ARG A 234 24.94 4.84 1.97
C ARG A 234 25.57 5.81 0.99
N PHE A 235 25.44 7.11 1.21
CA PHE A 235 25.83 8.13 0.24
C PHE A 235 26.83 9.13 0.79
N GLY A 236 26.82 9.42 2.09
CA GLY A 236 27.65 10.44 2.69
C GLY A 236 27.57 11.78 1.94
N ARG A 237 28.72 12.32 1.62
CA ARG A 237 28.92 13.46 0.72
C ARG A 237 29.70 13.06 -0.53
N GLU A 238 29.57 11.81 -0.95
CA GLU A 238 30.32 11.29 -2.09
C GLU A 238 29.92 11.97 -3.40
N LEU A 239 30.90 12.37 -4.18
CA LEU A 239 30.70 12.92 -5.50
C LEU A 239 30.55 11.80 -6.53
N ARG A 240 29.75 12.04 -7.54
CA ARG A 240 29.52 11.07 -8.62
C ARG A 240 30.77 10.77 -9.43
N GLU A 241 31.60 11.78 -9.69
CA GLU A 241 32.82 11.68 -10.51
C GLU A 241 34.10 11.96 -9.70
N GLY A 242 34.04 11.92 -8.36
CA GLY A 242 35.20 12.16 -7.49
C GLY A 242 35.64 13.60 -7.43
N SER A 243 35.16 14.49 -8.30
CA SER A 243 35.48 15.91 -8.32
C SER A 243 34.28 16.77 -8.76
N PHE A 244 34.27 18.00 -8.28
CA PHE A 244 33.33 19.03 -8.68
C PHE A 244 33.99 20.02 -9.63
N ALA A 245 33.43 20.19 -10.85
CA ALA A 245 33.85 21.21 -11.80
C ALA A 245 33.02 22.49 -11.59
N PRO A 246 33.61 23.61 -11.15
CA PRO A 246 32.87 24.85 -10.99
C PRO A 246 32.36 25.36 -12.34
N GLY A 247 31.06 25.65 -12.46
CA GLY A 247 30.44 26.29 -13.62
C GLY A 247 29.43 25.46 -14.40
N ASP A 248 29.34 24.17 -14.18
CA ASP A 248 28.25 23.35 -14.74
C ASP A 248 27.11 23.22 -13.73
N ASN A 249 26.08 24.04 -13.89
CA ASN A 249 24.90 24.04 -13.05
C ASN A 249 23.83 23.03 -13.55
N SER A 250 24.09 22.29 -14.62
CA SER A 250 23.11 21.40 -15.27
C SER A 250 23.17 19.96 -14.79
N GLU A 251 24.30 19.53 -14.21
CA GLU A 251 24.48 18.16 -13.76
C GLU A 251 24.40 18.01 -12.23
N TRP A 252 23.92 16.86 -11.80
CA TRP A 252 23.94 16.49 -10.38
C TRP A 252 25.33 16.04 -9.96
N VAL A 253 25.72 16.50 -8.79
CA VAL A 253 27.10 16.41 -8.29
C VAL A 253 27.26 15.22 -7.34
N PHE A 254 26.28 15.00 -6.46
CA PHE A 254 26.37 14.01 -5.40
C PHE A 254 25.72 12.68 -5.79
N GLN A 255 26.21 11.57 -5.23
CA GLN A 255 25.67 10.23 -5.43
C GLN A 255 24.18 10.14 -5.05
N VAL A 256 23.76 10.81 -3.97
CA VAL A 256 22.36 10.84 -3.53
C VAL A 256 21.43 11.49 -4.56
N GLU A 257 21.90 12.52 -5.28
CA GLU A 257 21.12 13.16 -6.33
C GLU A 257 20.89 12.19 -7.50
N SER A 258 21.94 11.49 -7.93
CA SER A 258 21.88 10.45 -8.95
C SER A 258 20.91 9.32 -8.55
N TYR A 259 21.00 8.87 -7.31
CA TYR A 259 20.09 7.86 -6.76
C TYR A 259 18.62 8.29 -6.83
N LEU A 260 18.30 9.49 -6.33
CA LEU A 260 16.92 9.98 -6.30
C LEU A 260 16.35 10.16 -7.71
N ARG A 261 17.13 10.71 -8.65
CA ARG A 261 16.72 10.86 -10.05
C ARG A 261 16.51 9.52 -10.73
N HIS A 262 17.37 8.54 -10.49
CA HIS A 262 17.20 7.18 -11.01
C HIS A 262 15.90 6.54 -10.50
N GLN A 263 15.63 6.64 -9.20
CA GLN A 263 14.39 6.10 -8.61
C GLN A 263 13.14 6.81 -9.15
N GLY A 264 13.20 8.13 -9.29
CA GLY A 264 12.12 8.92 -9.88
C GLY A 264 11.84 8.54 -11.34
N ALA A 265 12.86 8.54 -12.18
CA ALA A 265 12.74 8.22 -13.60
C ALA A 265 12.20 6.80 -13.84
N ARG A 266 12.69 5.81 -13.08
CA ARG A 266 12.19 4.44 -13.18
C ARG A 266 10.72 4.32 -12.79
N PHE A 267 10.33 4.94 -11.70
CA PHE A 267 8.96 4.86 -11.17
C PHE A 267 7.94 5.57 -12.08
N SER A 268 8.31 6.72 -12.65
CA SER A 268 7.42 7.55 -13.47
C SER A 268 6.96 6.91 -14.77
N THR A 269 7.62 5.82 -15.21
CA THR A 269 7.23 5.04 -16.39
C THR A 269 6.40 3.80 -16.04
N GLN A 270 6.26 3.48 -14.75
CA GLN A 270 5.63 2.25 -14.29
C GLN A 270 4.38 2.48 -13.43
N PHE A 271 4.25 3.66 -12.85
CA PHE A 271 3.18 3.95 -11.90
C PHE A 271 2.29 5.10 -12.40
N ASP A 272 0.99 4.92 -12.32
CA ASP A 272 -0.01 5.87 -12.79
C ASP A 272 -0.12 7.10 -11.87
N ALA A 273 -0.18 8.29 -12.46
CA ALA A 273 -0.20 9.54 -11.73
C ALA A 273 -1.51 9.76 -10.95
N ASN A 274 -2.67 9.46 -11.56
CA ASN A 274 -3.95 9.58 -10.87
C ASN A 274 -4.05 8.58 -9.72
N THR A 275 -3.56 7.34 -9.92
CA THR A 275 -3.42 6.35 -8.85
C THR A 275 -2.59 6.91 -7.69
N TYR A 276 -1.45 7.57 -7.97
CA TYR A 276 -0.64 8.18 -6.90
C TYR A 276 -1.42 9.24 -6.11
N VAL A 277 -2.16 10.09 -6.80
CA VAL A 277 -3.02 11.12 -6.17
C VAL A 277 -4.08 10.47 -5.31
N LEU A 278 -4.81 9.46 -5.82
CA LEU A 278 -5.86 8.74 -5.09
C LEU A 278 -5.32 8.04 -3.84
N MET A 279 -4.20 7.30 -3.98
CA MET A 279 -3.60 6.55 -2.86
C MET A 279 -3.10 7.48 -1.76
N THR A 280 -2.47 8.61 -2.10
CA THR A 280 -2.03 9.59 -1.09
C THR A 280 -3.21 10.32 -0.44
N ARG A 281 -4.31 10.56 -1.16
CA ARG A 281 -5.54 11.10 -0.55
C ARG A 281 -6.19 10.09 0.39
N ALA A 282 -6.24 8.80 0.01
CA ALA A 282 -6.76 7.76 0.88
C ALA A 282 -5.95 7.63 2.18
N LEU A 283 -4.60 7.77 2.09
CA LEU A 283 -3.73 7.85 3.27
C LEU A 283 -4.05 9.05 4.16
N ASP A 284 -4.19 10.25 3.57
CA ASP A 284 -4.47 11.47 4.33
C ASP A 284 -5.82 11.40 5.04
N LEU A 285 -6.81 10.75 4.41
CA LEU A 285 -8.17 10.61 4.94
C LEU A 285 -8.31 9.44 5.93
N PHE A 286 -7.28 8.62 6.08
CA PHE A 286 -7.34 7.49 6.99
C PHE A 286 -7.29 7.93 8.45
N GLU A 287 -8.34 7.60 9.17
CA GLU A 287 -8.49 7.74 10.63
C GLU A 287 -9.22 6.49 11.12
N LEU A 288 -8.52 5.58 11.79
CA LEU A 288 -9.09 4.30 12.25
C LEU A 288 -10.32 4.48 13.15
N ALA A 289 -10.32 5.55 13.93
CA ALA A 289 -11.37 5.86 14.88
C ALA A 289 -12.46 6.83 14.32
N ALA A 290 -12.47 7.12 13.02
CA ALA A 290 -13.39 8.09 12.42
C ALA A 290 -14.87 7.81 12.77
N ASP A 291 -15.30 6.56 12.67
CA ASP A 291 -16.68 6.15 12.97
C ASP A 291 -16.95 6.01 14.48
N HIS A 292 -15.91 6.20 15.32
CA HIS A 292 -15.94 6.12 16.79
C HIS A 292 -15.66 7.47 17.46
N LYS A 293 -15.99 8.58 16.81
CA LYS A 293 -15.77 9.96 17.30
C LYS A 293 -14.30 10.27 17.61
N SER A 294 -13.39 9.70 16.84
CA SER A 294 -11.93 9.78 17.02
C SER A 294 -11.42 9.19 18.35
N ASP A 295 -12.19 8.31 18.98
CA ASP A 295 -11.79 7.53 20.14
C ASP A 295 -11.19 6.20 19.71
N LEU A 296 -9.85 6.09 19.73
CA LEU A 296 -9.13 4.90 19.29
C LEU A 296 -9.39 3.70 20.21
N VAL A 297 -9.63 3.93 21.51
CA VAL A 297 -9.97 2.85 22.45
C VAL A 297 -11.34 2.28 22.08
N ALA A 298 -12.33 3.13 21.81
CA ALA A 298 -13.65 2.69 21.37
C ALA A 298 -13.59 1.97 20.02
N ALA A 299 -12.78 2.46 19.07
CA ALA A 299 -12.60 1.81 17.77
C ALA A 299 -11.99 0.40 17.89
N LEU A 300 -10.96 0.23 18.73
CA LEU A 300 -10.29 -1.05 18.90
C LEU A 300 -11.03 -2.00 19.85
N SER A 301 -11.99 -1.52 20.64
CA SER A 301 -12.77 -2.36 21.54
C SER A 301 -13.70 -3.35 20.85
N VAL A 302 -14.02 -3.14 19.58
CA VAL A 302 -14.84 -4.05 18.78
C VAL A 302 -14.03 -5.19 18.15
N ALA A 303 -12.69 -5.05 18.09
CA ALA A 303 -11.83 -6.05 17.46
C ALA A 303 -11.72 -7.32 18.30
N GLU A 304 -11.75 -8.48 17.64
CA GLU A 304 -11.61 -9.80 18.27
C GLU A 304 -10.26 -10.48 17.92
N ALA A 305 -9.50 -9.87 17.01
CA ALA A 305 -8.24 -10.43 16.51
C ALA A 305 -7.10 -10.38 17.55
N ASP A 306 -6.16 -11.30 17.47
CA ASP A 306 -4.85 -11.16 18.11
C ASP A 306 -4.00 -10.17 17.32
N PHE A 307 -3.32 -9.24 18.00
CA PHE A 307 -2.54 -8.20 17.35
C PHE A 307 -1.03 -8.42 17.47
N LEU A 308 -0.34 -8.30 16.33
CA LEU A 308 1.11 -8.10 16.25
C LEU A 308 1.39 -6.73 15.65
N ILE A 309 1.91 -5.81 16.46
CA ILE A 309 2.26 -4.46 16.03
C ILE A 309 3.78 -4.32 16.01
N ALA A 310 4.36 -4.04 14.83
CA ALA A 310 5.79 -3.85 14.67
C ALA A 310 6.13 -2.45 14.14
N SER A 311 7.17 -1.85 14.71
CA SER A 311 7.73 -0.56 14.27
C SER A 311 9.25 -0.62 14.23
N PHE A 312 9.85 0.27 13.46
CA PHE A 312 11.30 0.41 13.34
C PHE A 312 11.76 1.66 14.09
N SER A 313 12.81 1.54 14.88
CA SER A 313 13.31 2.63 15.72
C SER A 313 13.80 3.84 14.92
N SER A 314 14.23 3.62 13.69
CA SER A 314 14.72 4.65 12.77
C SER A 314 13.66 5.17 11.79
N ASP A 315 12.43 4.64 11.84
CA ASP A 315 11.35 5.11 10.98
C ASP A 315 10.82 6.46 11.47
N TRP A 316 11.03 7.49 10.68
CA TRP A 316 10.58 8.83 10.97
C TRP A 316 9.29 9.22 10.25
N ARG A 317 8.83 8.36 9.31
CA ARG A 317 7.51 8.48 8.68
C ARG A 317 6.42 7.88 9.54
N PHE A 318 6.65 6.67 10.07
CA PHE A 318 5.80 6.00 11.05
C PHE A 318 6.60 5.69 12.32
N PRO A 319 6.94 6.73 13.11
CA PRO A 319 7.79 6.53 14.27
C PRO A 319 7.13 5.60 15.29
N PRO A 320 7.92 4.92 16.15
CA PRO A 320 7.41 3.97 17.15
C PRO A 320 6.27 4.51 18.00
N GLN A 321 6.21 5.83 18.19
CA GLN A 321 5.13 6.51 18.92
C GLN A 321 3.75 6.18 18.36
N ARG A 322 3.63 6.06 17.03
CA ARG A 322 2.35 5.73 16.37
C ARG A 322 1.90 4.30 16.65
N SER A 323 2.84 3.36 16.74
CA SER A 323 2.58 1.98 17.16
C SER A 323 2.26 1.88 18.66
N ILE A 324 2.88 2.72 19.48
CA ILE A 324 2.60 2.84 20.91
C ILE A 324 1.15 3.30 21.15
N GLU A 325 0.63 4.23 20.35
CA GLU A 325 -0.77 4.67 20.45
C GLU A 325 -1.75 3.50 20.23
N ILE A 326 -1.50 2.67 19.23
CA ILE A 326 -2.33 1.47 18.98
C ILE A 326 -2.22 0.50 20.15
N ARG A 327 -1.01 0.22 20.63
CA ARG A 327 -0.76 -0.65 21.79
C ARG A 327 -1.51 -0.17 23.03
N ASP A 328 -1.38 1.11 23.37
CA ASP A 328 -1.95 1.65 24.58
C ASP A 328 -3.49 1.64 24.55
N ALA A 329 -4.07 1.88 23.36
CA ALA A 329 -5.50 1.73 23.16
C ALA A 329 -5.96 0.27 23.32
N LEU A 330 -5.25 -0.71 22.75
CA LEU A 330 -5.53 -2.13 22.93
C LEU A 330 -5.42 -2.55 24.40
N LEU A 331 -4.41 -2.10 25.13
CA LEU A 331 -4.26 -2.37 26.56
C LEU A 331 -5.37 -1.75 27.38
N ALA A 332 -5.88 -0.57 27.00
CA ALA A 332 -6.98 0.11 27.70
C ALA A 332 -8.30 -0.65 27.61
N VAL A 333 -8.52 -1.44 26.55
CA VAL A 333 -9.70 -2.34 26.42
C VAL A 333 -9.48 -3.69 27.10
N SER A 334 -8.43 -3.87 27.93
CA SER A 334 -8.10 -5.12 28.62
C SER A 334 -7.78 -6.26 27.67
N TYR A 335 -7.18 -5.95 26.53
CA TYR A 335 -6.78 -6.93 25.53
C TYR A 335 -5.66 -7.83 26.07
N THR A 336 -5.92 -9.13 26.21
CA THR A 336 -4.98 -10.10 26.79
C THR A 336 -4.05 -10.74 25.74
N HIS A 337 -4.30 -10.50 24.44
CA HIS A 337 -3.63 -11.19 23.32
C HIS A 337 -2.76 -10.26 22.45
N LEU A 338 -2.15 -9.24 23.05
CA LEU A 338 -1.24 -8.33 22.36
C LEU A 338 0.19 -8.88 22.38
N THR A 339 0.76 -9.13 21.21
CA THR A 339 2.18 -9.46 21.06
C THR A 339 2.94 -8.25 20.53
N LEU A 340 3.89 -7.75 21.34
CA LEU A 340 4.81 -6.70 20.91
C LEU A 340 6.15 -7.35 20.54
N PRO A 341 6.69 -7.14 19.35
CA PRO A 341 8.03 -7.59 19.06
C PRO A 341 9.03 -6.81 19.92
N THR A 342 9.96 -7.55 20.52
CA THR A 342 11.15 -6.98 21.14
C THR A 342 11.90 -6.18 20.09
N LYS A 343 12.39 -4.99 20.49
CA LYS A 343 13.15 -4.03 19.72
C LYS A 343 14.03 -4.69 18.65
N VAL A 344 13.63 -4.59 17.38
CA VAL A 344 14.52 -4.91 16.26
C VAL A 344 15.23 -3.61 15.91
N THR A 345 16.55 -3.57 16.19
CA THR A 345 17.42 -2.52 15.68
C THR A 345 17.91 -2.99 14.32
N VAL A 346 17.51 -2.32 13.25
CA VAL A 346 18.01 -2.52 11.89
C VAL A 346 18.96 -1.37 11.59
#